data_30442bbcbfc4aeb90059599a20eb5b63
#
_entry.id   30442bbcbfc4aeb90059599a20eb5b63
#
_cell.length_a   1.000
_cell.length_b   1.000
_cell.length_c   1.000
_cell.angle_alpha   90.00
_cell.angle_beta   90.00
_cell.angle_gamma   90.00
#
_symmetry.space_group_name_H-M   'P 1'
#
loop_
_entity.id
_entity.type
_entity.pdbx_description
1 polymer ?
#
loop_
_entity_poly.entity_id
_entity_poly.type
_entity_poly.pdbx_seq_one_letter_code
_entity_poly.pdbx_strand_id
1 'polypeptide(L)'
;MDLSSYTPMGDKKNSDYFNEYLPKVYERRQQAGIDDLVGNMAAVAIQVEQGDAISYLAELAVMGPYRVYASRETATHRIFFLRSQPEFPRLVVLEPLSPAFADELTHWNLLHPLSKGKPNARYIGEIYRAESANGVRDALEPHNVRFVYPGEAANDFFTNEHFAFTVPSEFTHNRVGYSDHDFDDVDGLGIGEAKPLSAEEQDVLDRAAALQAEHGISDLILGLDHMATRILAGEREDAILEYLTMVPYYFWGAYNINEMNSSTNVTRHPDIDDDKKSPARVFTANNTPSIVNSFENLPMPTEDFVRNFGQRMHHMAMAVTDGQVAGEKNVDYVVGRLEDMGTPFLAKVVGECVDDPNLKQIFSKSSRYSLLITEYIERCHNYEGFFTRDNVAALTAAAGADERYEHGHVFD
;
A
#
# COMPACT_ATOMS: atom_id res chain seq x y z
N MET A 1 -8.99 -1.35 -22.05
CA MET A 1 -9.88 -2.49 -21.67
C MET A 1 -11.33 -2.01 -21.70
N ASP A 2 -12.24 -2.77 -22.31
CA ASP A 2 -13.68 -2.42 -22.25
C ASP A 2 -14.26 -2.90 -20.91
N LEU A 3 -14.43 -1.99 -19.98
CA LEU A 3 -14.95 -2.27 -18.64
C LEU A 3 -16.46 -2.54 -18.62
N SER A 4 -17.19 -2.19 -19.68
CA SER A 4 -18.65 -2.41 -19.75
C SER A 4 -19.02 -3.90 -19.85
N SER A 5 -18.11 -4.72 -20.34
CA SER A 5 -18.26 -6.17 -20.51
C SER A 5 -17.50 -6.99 -19.45
N TYR A 6 -16.74 -6.35 -18.56
CA TYR A 6 -15.94 -7.03 -17.56
C TYR A 6 -16.84 -7.63 -16.46
N THR A 7 -16.63 -8.92 -16.19
CA THR A 7 -17.30 -9.60 -15.07
C THR A 7 -16.30 -9.79 -13.93
N PRO A 8 -16.56 -9.21 -12.74
CA PRO A 8 -15.66 -9.38 -11.59
C PRO A 8 -15.43 -10.84 -11.22
N MET A 9 -14.21 -11.15 -10.85
CA MET A 9 -13.77 -12.48 -10.46
C MET A 9 -14.09 -12.81 -9.00
N GLY A 10 -13.94 -14.06 -8.59
CA GLY A 10 -14.09 -14.50 -7.22
C GLY A 10 -15.57 -14.64 -6.79
N ASP A 11 -15.91 -14.14 -5.60
CA ASP A 11 -17.20 -14.39 -4.98
C ASP A 11 -18.34 -13.54 -5.53
N LYS A 12 -19.31 -14.20 -6.15
CA LYS A 12 -20.41 -13.59 -6.88
C LYS A 12 -21.27 -12.64 -6.02
N LYS A 13 -21.46 -12.90 -4.72
CA LYS A 13 -22.27 -12.03 -3.87
C LYS A 13 -21.75 -10.60 -3.76
N ASN A 14 -20.42 -10.43 -3.66
CA ASN A 14 -19.80 -9.10 -3.68
C ASN A 14 -19.90 -8.46 -5.07
N SER A 15 -19.72 -9.28 -6.12
CA SER A 15 -19.82 -8.81 -7.50
C SER A 15 -21.21 -8.30 -7.84
N ASP A 16 -22.26 -8.91 -7.31
CA ASP A 16 -23.66 -8.50 -7.60
C ASP A 16 -23.93 -7.06 -7.12
N TYR A 17 -23.40 -6.66 -5.93
CA TYR A 17 -23.51 -5.28 -5.46
C TYR A 17 -22.76 -4.31 -6.40
N PHE A 18 -21.51 -4.61 -6.67
CA PHE A 18 -20.68 -3.75 -7.51
C PHE A 18 -21.20 -3.64 -8.96
N ASN A 19 -21.80 -4.69 -9.51
CA ASN A 19 -22.41 -4.66 -10.84
C ASN A 19 -23.54 -3.61 -10.96
N GLU A 20 -24.17 -3.23 -9.87
CA GLU A 20 -25.19 -2.16 -9.88
C GLU A 20 -24.56 -0.76 -9.92
N TYR A 21 -23.45 -0.55 -9.24
CA TYR A 21 -22.87 0.79 -9.03
C TYR A 21 -21.66 1.09 -9.92
N LEU A 22 -20.86 0.09 -10.28
CA LEU A 22 -19.67 0.27 -11.11
C LEU A 22 -19.95 0.96 -12.45
N PRO A 23 -21.01 0.62 -13.18
CA PRO A 23 -21.31 1.31 -14.46
C PRO A 23 -21.45 2.82 -14.28
N LYS A 24 -22.07 3.27 -13.19
CA LYS A 24 -22.25 4.70 -12.87
C LYS A 24 -20.93 5.37 -12.51
N VAL A 25 -20.04 4.66 -11.80
CA VAL A 25 -18.71 5.17 -11.45
C VAL A 25 -17.86 5.31 -12.70
N TYR A 26 -17.83 4.29 -13.56
CA TYR A 26 -17.06 4.32 -14.80
C TYR A 26 -17.59 5.38 -15.78
N GLU A 27 -18.91 5.54 -15.91
CA GLU A 27 -19.51 6.60 -16.71
C GLU A 27 -19.11 8.01 -16.20
N ARG A 28 -19.19 8.23 -14.89
CA ARG A 28 -18.77 9.50 -14.24
C ARG A 28 -17.30 9.77 -14.50
N ARG A 29 -16.44 8.77 -14.30
CA ARG A 29 -15.00 8.86 -14.52
C ARG A 29 -14.67 9.18 -15.97
N GLN A 30 -15.34 8.56 -16.91
CA GLN A 30 -15.22 8.85 -18.34
C GLN A 30 -15.68 10.28 -18.69
N GLN A 31 -16.81 10.72 -18.13
CA GLN A 31 -17.29 12.09 -18.31
C GLN A 31 -16.33 13.15 -17.75
N ALA A 32 -15.64 12.84 -16.65
CA ALA A 32 -14.59 13.68 -16.05
C ALA A 32 -13.25 13.59 -16.82
N GLY A 33 -13.10 12.67 -17.78
CA GLY A 33 -11.87 12.47 -18.53
C GLY A 33 -10.73 11.81 -17.75
N ILE A 34 -11.01 11.21 -16.58
CA ILE A 34 -9.98 10.64 -15.70
C ILE A 34 -9.24 9.48 -16.35
N ASP A 35 -9.92 8.68 -17.15
CA ASP A 35 -9.29 7.55 -17.86
C ASP A 35 -8.22 7.99 -18.88
N ASP A 36 -8.29 9.24 -19.36
CA ASP A 36 -7.32 9.84 -20.26
C ASP A 36 -6.30 10.72 -19.51
N LEU A 37 -6.71 11.38 -18.43
CA LEU A 37 -5.87 12.31 -17.68
C LEU A 37 -4.92 11.63 -16.69
N VAL A 38 -5.30 10.46 -16.16
CA VAL A 38 -4.57 9.77 -15.09
C VAL A 38 -4.01 8.45 -15.60
N GLY A 39 -2.72 8.27 -15.42
CA GLY A 39 -1.98 7.07 -15.83
C GLY A 39 -1.65 6.14 -14.67
N ASN A 40 -0.49 5.51 -14.77
CA ASN A 40 0.03 4.54 -13.81
C ASN A 40 0.39 5.19 -12.47
N MET A 41 0.45 4.38 -11.42
CA MET A 41 0.97 4.80 -10.13
C MET A 41 2.46 5.18 -10.26
N ALA A 42 2.80 6.41 -9.93
CA ALA A 42 4.15 6.94 -10.01
C ALA A 42 4.93 6.72 -8.70
N ALA A 43 4.27 6.94 -7.56
CA ALA A 43 4.91 6.83 -6.25
C ALA A 43 3.93 6.50 -5.12
N VAL A 44 4.49 6.09 -4.00
CA VAL A 44 3.80 5.87 -2.73
C VAL A 44 4.50 6.69 -1.65
N ALA A 45 3.76 7.43 -0.85
CA ALA A 45 4.28 8.27 0.22
C ALA A 45 4.02 7.64 1.60
N ILE A 46 5.09 7.57 2.42
CA ILE A 46 5.06 7.03 3.79
C ILE A 46 5.74 8.04 4.70
N GLN A 47 5.08 8.46 5.75
CA GLN A 47 5.70 9.26 6.80
C GLN A 47 6.14 8.37 7.96
N VAL A 48 7.37 8.59 8.42
CA VAL A 48 7.92 8.01 9.65
C VAL A 48 8.04 9.07 10.73
N GLU A 49 8.33 8.67 11.95
CA GLU A 49 8.56 9.60 13.05
C GLU A 49 9.90 10.33 12.91
N GLN A 50 10.03 11.49 13.51
CA GLN A 50 11.28 12.26 13.52
C GLN A 50 12.43 11.42 14.08
N GLY A 51 13.52 11.27 13.34
CA GLY A 51 14.72 10.52 13.69
C GLY A 51 14.71 9.05 13.27
N ASP A 52 13.61 8.56 12.70
CA ASP A 52 13.48 7.15 12.29
C ASP A 52 13.78 6.88 10.82
N ALA A 53 13.92 7.92 9.97
CA ALA A 53 14.01 7.73 8.53
C ALA A 53 15.17 6.82 8.11
N ILE A 54 16.40 7.07 8.55
CA ILE A 54 17.56 6.27 8.14
C ILE A 54 17.42 4.80 8.57
N SER A 55 16.88 4.56 9.75
CA SER A 55 16.64 3.21 10.26
C SER A 55 15.57 2.48 9.44
N TYR A 56 14.50 3.19 9.06
CA TYR A 56 13.46 2.63 8.19
C TYR A 56 13.96 2.38 6.76
N LEU A 57 14.77 3.29 6.21
CA LEU A 57 15.39 3.13 4.90
C LEU A 57 16.36 1.94 4.87
N ALA A 58 17.11 1.71 5.96
CA ALA A 58 17.95 0.53 6.10
C ALA A 58 17.11 -0.76 6.18
N GLU A 59 15.99 -0.75 6.92
CA GLU A 59 15.03 -1.87 6.93
C GLU A 59 14.50 -2.16 5.52
N LEU A 60 14.05 -1.14 4.78
CA LEU A 60 13.60 -1.29 3.40
C LEU A 60 14.70 -1.82 2.47
N ALA A 61 15.97 -1.42 2.69
CA ALA A 61 17.09 -1.88 1.89
C ALA A 61 17.47 -3.35 2.16
N VAL A 62 17.20 -3.88 3.37
CA VAL A 62 17.33 -5.31 3.69
C VAL A 62 16.15 -6.10 3.12
N MET A 63 14.92 -5.59 3.30
CA MET A 63 13.70 -6.33 3.04
C MET A 63 13.20 -6.21 1.59
N GLY A 64 13.68 -5.25 0.80
CA GLY A 64 13.17 -4.98 -0.53
C GLY A 64 14.21 -4.44 -1.50
N PRO A 65 13.83 -4.21 -2.76
CA PRO A 65 14.73 -3.75 -3.81
C PRO A 65 14.95 -2.22 -3.79
N TYR A 66 14.25 -1.52 -2.90
CA TYR A 66 14.21 -0.06 -2.91
C TYR A 66 15.50 0.56 -2.38
N ARG A 67 16.09 1.48 -3.13
CA ARG A 67 17.33 2.19 -2.81
C ARG A 67 17.12 3.69 -2.92
N VAL A 68 17.63 4.45 -1.96
CA VAL A 68 17.61 5.92 -2.02
C VAL A 68 18.46 6.39 -3.19
N TYR A 69 17.89 7.24 -4.05
CA TYR A 69 18.60 7.87 -5.16
C TYR A 69 18.65 9.40 -5.05
N ALA A 70 17.76 10.00 -4.25
CA ALA A 70 17.76 11.42 -3.96
C ALA A 70 17.18 11.70 -2.57
N SER A 71 17.58 12.82 -1.97
CA SER A 71 16.89 13.36 -0.81
C SER A 71 16.84 14.89 -0.86
N ARG A 72 15.77 15.42 -0.30
CA ARG A 72 15.41 16.84 -0.26
C ARG A 72 15.10 17.28 1.16
N GLU A 73 15.18 18.57 1.41
CA GLU A 73 14.76 19.18 2.66
C GLU A 73 13.89 20.40 2.34
N THR A 74 12.75 20.48 3.00
CA THR A 74 11.86 21.64 3.00
C THR A 74 11.97 22.36 4.35
N ALA A 75 11.18 23.40 4.57
CA ALA A 75 11.08 24.03 5.88
C ALA A 75 10.51 23.10 6.98
N THR A 76 9.85 22.01 6.59
CA THR A 76 9.07 21.16 7.49
C THR A 76 9.52 19.69 7.50
N HIS A 77 10.05 19.18 6.39
CA HIS A 77 10.35 17.77 6.22
C HIS A 77 11.70 17.53 5.56
N ARG A 78 12.31 16.41 5.90
CA ARG A 78 13.30 15.74 5.07
C ARG A 78 12.60 14.64 4.28
N ILE A 79 12.92 14.55 2.98
CA ILE A 79 12.21 13.71 2.02
C ILE A 79 13.22 12.83 1.29
N PHE A 80 12.96 11.53 1.26
CA PHE A 80 13.82 10.55 0.60
C PHE A 80 13.06 9.89 -0.54
N PHE A 81 13.69 9.86 -1.70
CA PHE A 81 13.15 9.24 -2.90
C PHE A 81 13.87 7.93 -3.14
N LEU A 82 13.10 6.84 -3.25
CA LEU A 82 13.62 5.50 -3.43
C LEU A 82 13.09 4.90 -4.73
N ARG A 83 13.93 4.14 -5.38
CA ARG A 83 13.56 3.38 -6.58
C ARG A 83 13.95 1.92 -6.44
N SER A 84 13.19 1.07 -7.11
CA SER A 84 13.50 -0.32 -7.45
C SER A 84 13.78 -0.41 -8.95
N GLN A 85 13.29 -1.47 -9.62
CA GLN A 85 13.34 -1.57 -11.07
C GLN A 85 12.47 -0.45 -11.73
N PRO A 86 12.79 0.00 -12.95
CA PRO A 86 12.14 1.15 -13.58
C PRO A 86 10.63 1.04 -13.76
N GLU A 87 10.11 -0.18 -13.92
CA GLU A 87 8.70 -0.44 -14.15
C GLU A 87 7.81 -0.25 -12.90
N PHE A 88 8.39 -0.28 -11.70
CA PHE A 88 7.63 -0.16 -10.45
C PHE A 88 7.57 1.28 -9.95
N PRO A 89 6.51 1.65 -9.20
CA PRO A 89 6.40 2.98 -8.60
C PRO A 89 7.54 3.25 -7.61
N ARG A 90 7.85 4.52 -7.44
CA ARG A 90 8.83 5.00 -6.46
C ARG A 90 8.25 4.93 -5.04
N LEU A 91 9.12 4.86 -4.03
CA LEU A 91 8.71 5.15 -2.65
C LEU A 91 9.23 6.52 -2.27
N VAL A 92 8.40 7.28 -1.56
CA VAL A 92 8.77 8.57 -0.95
C VAL A 92 8.61 8.43 0.55
N VAL A 93 9.72 8.56 1.27
CA VAL A 93 9.72 8.52 2.74
C VAL A 93 9.85 9.94 3.26
N LEU A 94 8.91 10.34 4.11
CA LEU A 94 8.80 11.66 4.71
C LEU A 94 9.20 11.59 6.18
N GLU A 95 10.10 12.45 6.60
CA GLU A 95 10.48 12.63 7.99
C GLU A 95 10.20 14.08 8.40
N PRO A 96 9.28 14.36 9.33
CA PRO A 96 9.06 15.72 9.80
C PRO A 96 10.27 16.21 10.62
N LEU A 97 10.71 17.44 10.39
CA LEU A 97 11.81 18.08 11.14
C LEU A 97 11.41 18.41 12.59
N SER A 98 10.11 18.37 12.87
CA SER A 98 9.52 18.51 14.21
C SER A 98 8.21 17.74 14.26
N PRO A 99 7.80 17.18 15.39
CA PRO A 99 6.49 16.54 15.55
C PRO A 99 5.31 17.46 15.19
N ALA A 100 5.50 18.79 15.27
CA ALA A 100 4.48 19.76 14.88
C ALA A 100 4.22 19.82 13.36
N PHE A 101 5.13 19.29 12.55
CA PHE A 101 5.01 19.24 11.10
C PHE A 101 4.51 17.89 10.57
N ALA A 102 4.24 16.95 11.47
CA ALA A 102 3.69 15.66 11.06
C ALA A 102 2.36 15.83 10.31
N ASP A 103 2.13 14.98 9.30
CA ASP A 103 0.87 15.00 8.54
C ASP A 103 -0.33 14.84 9.48
N GLU A 104 -1.44 15.49 9.15
CA GLU A 104 -2.67 15.44 9.95
C GLU A 104 -3.17 14.00 10.16
N LEU A 105 -2.94 13.11 9.18
CA LEU A 105 -3.28 11.70 9.30
C LEU A 105 -2.62 11.02 10.51
N THR A 106 -1.46 11.49 10.94
CA THR A 106 -0.77 10.93 12.10
C THR A 106 -1.47 11.30 13.41
N HIS A 107 -2.23 12.38 13.46
CA HIS A 107 -3.03 12.73 14.64
C HIS A 107 -4.10 11.66 14.93
N TRP A 108 -4.58 10.97 13.92
CA TRP A 108 -5.55 9.89 14.09
C TRP A 108 -4.95 8.66 14.78
N ASN A 109 -3.62 8.49 14.75
CA ASN A 109 -2.95 7.45 15.54
C ASN A 109 -3.21 7.63 17.05
N LEU A 110 -3.36 8.88 17.51
CA LEU A 110 -3.58 9.19 18.92
C LEU A 110 -5.00 8.88 19.41
N LEU A 111 -5.94 8.67 18.49
CA LEU A 111 -7.34 8.37 18.79
C LEU A 111 -7.57 6.89 19.12
N HIS A 112 -6.62 6.03 18.75
CA HIS A 112 -6.79 4.58 18.85
C HIS A 112 -5.95 4.00 19.98
N PRO A 113 -6.49 3.05 20.77
CA PRO A 113 -5.88 2.59 22.03
C PRO A 113 -4.45 2.10 21.91
N LEU A 114 -4.16 1.28 20.91
CA LEU A 114 -2.83 0.68 20.76
C LEU A 114 -1.90 1.53 19.89
N SER A 115 -2.41 2.27 18.93
CA SER A 115 -1.55 3.01 18.03
C SER A 115 -0.87 4.23 18.69
N LYS A 116 -1.49 4.85 19.69
CA LYS A 116 -0.89 5.99 20.41
C LYS A 116 0.40 5.67 21.18
N GLY A 117 0.68 4.40 21.44
CA GLY A 117 1.91 3.93 22.09
C GLY A 117 2.96 3.42 21.11
N LYS A 118 2.72 3.56 19.80
CA LYS A 118 3.60 3.15 18.71
C LYS A 118 4.20 4.38 18.02
N PRO A 119 5.18 4.22 17.11
CA PRO A 119 5.68 5.32 16.30
C PRO A 119 4.55 6.07 15.59
N ASN A 120 4.67 7.40 15.55
CA ASN A 120 3.70 8.25 14.85
C ASN A 120 3.92 8.23 13.34
N ALA A 121 3.90 7.03 12.76
CA ALA A 121 4.14 6.75 11.35
C ALA A 121 2.85 6.43 10.63
N ARG A 122 2.81 6.74 9.34
CA ARG A 122 1.63 6.49 8.52
C ARG A 122 1.97 6.36 7.04
N TYR A 123 1.26 5.45 6.38
CA TYR A 123 1.10 5.51 4.94
C TYR A 123 0.23 6.73 4.61
N ILE A 124 0.74 7.64 3.78
CA ILE A 124 0.06 8.90 3.45
C ILE A 124 -0.87 8.70 2.27
N GLY A 125 -0.37 8.06 1.21
CA GLY A 125 -1.16 7.82 0.01
C GLY A 125 -0.33 7.40 -1.18
N GLU A 126 -1.02 7.24 -2.30
CA GLU A 126 -0.47 6.94 -3.61
C GLU A 126 -0.53 8.16 -4.53
N ILE A 127 0.48 8.32 -5.38
CA ILE A 127 0.59 9.39 -6.37
C ILE A 127 0.55 8.76 -7.75
N TYR A 128 -0.37 9.24 -8.58
CA TYR A 128 -0.55 8.79 -9.95
C TYR A 128 0.07 9.77 -10.93
N ARG A 129 0.60 9.26 -12.03
CA ARG A 129 1.00 10.10 -13.15
C ARG A 129 -0.25 10.75 -13.75
N ALA A 130 -0.15 12.03 -14.10
CA ALA A 130 -1.21 12.77 -14.73
C ALA A 130 -0.67 13.57 -15.92
N GLU A 131 -1.51 13.88 -16.91
CA GLU A 131 -1.13 14.85 -17.94
C GLU A 131 -1.02 16.26 -17.36
N SER A 132 -1.87 16.59 -16.37
CA SER A 132 -1.86 17.83 -15.63
C SER A 132 -2.47 17.58 -14.25
N ALA A 133 -1.69 17.77 -13.20
CA ALA A 133 -2.16 17.60 -11.83
C ALA A 133 -3.34 18.55 -11.50
N ASN A 134 -3.24 19.80 -11.92
CA ASN A 134 -4.32 20.76 -11.76
C ASN A 134 -5.53 20.44 -12.64
N GLY A 135 -5.31 19.90 -13.86
CA GLY A 135 -6.39 19.44 -14.73
C GLY A 135 -7.21 18.31 -14.11
N VAL A 136 -6.57 17.36 -13.45
CA VAL A 136 -7.25 16.29 -12.70
C VAL A 136 -8.05 16.86 -11.53
N ARG A 137 -7.49 17.80 -10.77
CA ARG A 137 -8.22 18.46 -9.69
C ARG A 137 -9.49 19.14 -10.22
N ASP A 138 -9.35 19.96 -11.26
CA ASP A 138 -10.46 20.73 -11.85
C ASP A 138 -11.54 19.80 -12.43
N ALA A 139 -11.17 18.60 -12.89
CA ALA A 139 -12.09 17.56 -13.37
C ALA A 139 -12.84 16.84 -12.23
N LEU A 140 -12.20 16.64 -11.07
CA LEU A 140 -12.76 15.86 -9.96
C LEU A 140 -13.54 16.70 -8.93
N GLU A 141 -13.21 17.97 -8.72
CA GLU A 141 -13.92 18.85 -7.77
C GLU A 141 -15.44 18.94 -8.02
N PRO A 142 -15.93 19.03 -9.28
CA PRO A 142 -17.36 19.00 -9.57
C PRO A 142 -18.05 17.68 -9.14
N HIS A 143 -17.27 16.63 -8.90
CA HIS A 143 -17.75 15.32 -8.46
C HIS A 143 -17.57 15.09 -6.94
N ASN A 144 -17.40 16.17 -6.17
CA ASN A 144 -17.24 16.20 -4.71
C ASN A 144 -15.94 15.57 -4.19
N VAL A 145 -14.92 15.45 -5.02
CA VAL A 145 -13.57 15.12 -4.57
C VAL A 145 -12.92 16.40 -4.05
N ARG A 146 -12.45 16.38 -2.82
CA ARG A 146 -11.83 17.55 -2.17
C ARG A 146 -10.32 17.45 -2.24
N PHE A 147 -9.67 18.58 -2.47
CA PHE A 147 -8.21 18.67 -2.57
C PHE A 147 -7.64 19.55 -1.45
N VAL A 148 -6.36 19.35 -1.14
CA VAL A 148 -5.58 20.21 -0.27
C VAL A 148 -4.98 21.33 -1.12
N TYR A 149 -5.03 22.57 -0.62
CA TYR A 149 -4.43 23.72 -1.27
C TYR A 149 -3.16 24.16 -0.56
N PRO A 150 -2.25 24.91 -1.24
CA PRO A 150 -1.03 25.42 -0.63
C PRO A 150 -1.29 26.16 0.69
N GLY A 151 -0.55 25.81 1.73
CA GLY A 151 -0.68 26.38 3.08
C GLY A 151 -1.74 25.75 3.98
N GLU A 152 -2.50 24.78 3.50
CA GLU A 152 -3.54 24.09 4.30
C GLU A 152 -3.01 22.90 5.10
N ALA A 153 -1.86 22.34 4.73
CA ALA A 153 -1.27 21.20 5.42
C ALA A 153 0.25 21.37 5.60
N ALA A 154 0.82 20.64 6.57
CA ALA A 154 2.26 20.68 6.83
C ALA A 154 3.10 20.14 5.68
N ASN A 155 2.54 19.23 4.87
CA ASN A 155 3.15 18.67 3.67
C ASN A 155 2.61 19.31 2.38
N ASP A 156 2.35 20.60 2.40
CA ASP A 156 1.83 21.38 1.28
C ASP A 156 2.76 21.40 0.05
N PHE A 157 4.01 20.93 0.19
CA PHE A 157 4.93 20.73 -0.93
C PHE A 157 4.42 19.75 -1.99
N PHE A 158 3.45 18.90 -1.68
CA PHE A 158 2.71 18.09 -2.67
C PHE A 158 1.50 18.84 -3.29
N THR A 159 1.40 20.14 -3.10
CA THR A 159 0.33 20.99 -3.64
C THR A 159 0.86 22.12 -4.48
N ASN A 160 2.08 22.00 -5.01
CA ASN A 160 2.67 22.97 -5.93
C ASN A 160 2.07 22.83 -7.35
N GLU A 161 2.63 23.49 -8.35
CA GLU A 161 2.11 23.45 -9.72
C GLU A 161 2.16 22.07 -10.38
N HIS A 162 3.00 21.14 -9.85
CA HIS A 162 3.19 19.79 -10.37
C HIS A 162 2.41 18.72 -9.61
N PHE A 163 1.72 19.10 -8.52
CA PHE A 163 0.99 18.17 -7.68
C PHE A 163 -0.42 18.64 -7.32
N ALA A 164 -1.34 17.69 -7.26
CA ALA A 164 -2.62 17.83 -6.61
C ALA A 164 -2.84 16.64 -5.67
N PHE A 165 -3.17 16.90 -4.41
CA PHE A 165 -3.42 15.88 -3.39
C PHE A 165 -4.82 16.03 -2.84
N THR A 166 -5.56 14.93 -2.77
CA THR A 166 -6.88 14.94 -2.12
C THR A 166 -6.74 15.15 -0.60
N VAL A 167 -7.79 15.66 0.04
CA VAL A 167 -7.91 15.45 1.48
C VAL A 167 -7.96 13.95 1.78
N PRO A 168 -7.63 13.50 3.01
CA PRO A 168 -7.74 12.09 3.35
C PRO A 168 -9.15 11.55 3.14
N SER A 169 -9.26 10.37 2.56
CA SER A 169 -10.51 9.63 2.48
C SER A 169 -11.06 9.37 3.90
N GLU A 170 -12.35 9.55 4.10
CA GLU A 170 -13.03 9.24 5.35
C GLU A 170 -13.08 7.72 5.60
N PHE A 171 -12.96 6.91 4.54
CA PHE A 171 -13.07 5.46 4.60
C PHE A 171 -11.72 4.74 4.77
N THR A 172 -10.68 5.23 4.10
CA THR A 172 -9.38 4.55 4.07
C THR A 172 -8.33 5.27 4.90
N HIS A 173 -8.57 6.54 5.22
CA HIS A 173 -7.59 7.44 5.80
C HIS A 173 -6.29 7.54 4.98
N ASN A 174 -6.40 7.38 3.66
CA ASN A 174 -5.30 7.59 2.72
C ASN A 174 -5.66 8.75 1.79
N ARG A 175 -4.65 9.32 1.16
CA ARG A 175 -4.79 10.34 0.13
C ARG A 175 -4.56 9.74 -1.25
N VAL A 176 -5.13 10.35 -2.27
CA VAL A 176 -4.79 10.11 -3.67
C VAL A 176 -4.15 11.39 -4.20
N GLY A 177 -2.97 11.23 -4.77
CA GLY A 177 -2.22 12.33 -5.36
C GLY A 177 -2.04 12.16 -6.87
N TYR A 178 -1.74 13.26 -7.54
CA TYR A 178 -1.47 13.32 -8.96
C TYR A 178 -0.24 14.17 -9.20
N SER A 179 0.64 13.74 -10.12
CA SER A 179 1.80 14.50 -10.53
C SER A 179 1.93 14.48 -12.04
N ASP A 180 2.14 15.66 -12.63
CA ASP A 180 2.44 15.81 -14.06
C ASP A 180 3.95 15.81 -14.34
N HIS A 181 4.78 15.53 -13.32
CA HIS A 181 6.21 15.47 -13.43
C HIS A 181 6.76 14.09 -13.09
N ASP A 182 7.90 13.73 -13.70
CA ASP A 182 8.54 12.43 -13.50
C ASP A 182 9.31 12.41 -12.17
N PHE A 183 9.09 11.40 -11.35
CA PHE A 183 9.82 11.21 -10.10
C PHE A 183 11.31 10.91 -10.29
N ASP A 184 11.77 10.54 -11.49
CA ASP A 184 13.19 10.39 -11.78
C ASP A 184 13.91 11.73 -11.98
N ASP A 185 13.17 12.81 -12.27
CA ASP A 185 13.66 14.20 -12.27
C ASP A 185 13.23 14.93 -10.99
N VAL A 186 13.88 14.59 -9.87
CA VAL A 186 13.52 15.13 -8.54
C VAL A 186 13.69 16.66 -8.47
N ASP A 187 14.59 17.24 -9.28
CA ASP A 187 14.78 18.69 -9.33
C ASP A 187 13.55 19.39 -9.93
N GLY A 188 13.00 18.82 -10.99
CA GLY A 188 11.79 19.32 -11.63
C GLY A 188 10.51 19.18 -10.81
N LEU A 189 10.48 18.33 -9.80
CA LEU A 189 9.31 18.20 -8.91
C LEU A 189 9.01 19.46 -8.09
N GLY A 190 9.94 20.41 -7.99
CA GLY A 190 9.75 21.63 -7.22
C GLY A 190 9.60 21.42 -5.70
N ILE A 191 10.13 20.31 -5.19
CA ILE A 191 10.06 19.95 -3.76
C ILE A 191 11.36 20.29 -3.06
N GLY A 192 11.40 21.34 -2.23
CA GLY A 192 12.51 21.69 -1.36
C GLY A 192 13.88 21.78 -2.05
N GLU A 193 14.92 21.82 -1.23
CA GLU A 193 16.30 21.90 -1.69
C GLU A 193 17.02 20.55 -1.60
N ALA A 194 18.03 20.31 -2.45
CA ALA A 194 18.83 19.10 -2.39
C ALA A 194 19.53 18.98 -1.03
N LYS A 195 19.35 17.83 -0.38
CA LYS A 195 19.96 17.51 0.90
C LYS A 195 20.63 16.14 0.83
N PRO A 196 21.84 16.01 0.29
CA PRO A 196 22.54 14.75 0.19
C PRO A 196 22.66 14.02 1.52
N LEU A 197 22.68 12.70 1.47
CA LEU A 197 22.99 11.87 2.64
C LEU A 197 24.39 12.21 3.17
N SER A 198 24.55 12.22 4.48
CA SER A 198 25.87 12.26 5.08
C SER A 198 26.65 10.96 4.80
N ALA A 199 27.96 10.98 4.97
CA ALA A 199 28.80 9.79 4.79
C ALA A 199 28.39 8.64 5.73
N GLU A 200 27.95 8.97 6.94
CA GLU A 200 27.50 8.00 7.94
C GLU A 200 26.15 7.38 7.54
N GLU A 201 25.19 8.20 7.08
CA GLU A 201 23.90 7.74 6.59
C GLU A 201 24.06 6.84 5.35
N GLN A 202 24.93 7.26 4.39
CA GLN A 202 25.22 6.46 3.20
C GLN A 202 25.84 5.11 3.56
N ASP A 203 26.80 5.08 4.49
CA ASP A 203 27.43 3.84 4.95
C ASP A 203 26.42 2.88 5.61
N VAL A 204 25.46 3.39 6.37
CA VAL A 204 24.38 2.57 6.95
C VAL A 204 23.52 1.93 5.86
N LEU A 205 23.12 2.71 4.85
CA LEU A 205 22.27 2.22 3.77
C LEU A 205 23.03 1.26 2.84
N ASP A 206 24.30 1.52 2.55
CA ASP A 206 25.14 0.65 1.72
C ASP A 206 25.37 -0.72 2.39
N ARG A 207 25.64 -0.72 3.69
CA ARG A 207 25.74 -1.98 4.45
C ARG A 207 24.44 -2.75 4.46
N ALA A 208 23.30 -2.09 4.65
CA ALA A 208 21.99 -2.74 4.61
C ALA A 208 21.71 -3.34 3.22
N ALA A 209 22.03 -2.61 2.15
CA ALA A 209 21.85 -3.09 0.79
C ALA A 209 22.77 -4.27 0.44
N ALA A 210 24.02 -4.27 0.95
CA ALA A 210 25.00 -5.33 0.70
C ALA A 210 24.55 -6.69 1.24
N LEU A 211 23.75 -6.72 2.32
CA LEU A 211 23.24 -7.97 2.91
C LEU A 211 22.42 -8.79 1.91
N GLN A 212 21.62 -8.16 1.06
CA GLN A 212 20.88 -8.90 0.03
C GLN A 212 21.80 -9.60 -0.99
N ALA A 213 22.88 -8.93 -1.41
CA ALA A 213 23.85 -9.50 -2.32
C ALA A 213 24.66 -10.64 -1.66
N GLU A 214 25.05 -10.46 -0.40
CA GLU A 214 25.77 -11.47 0.39
C GLU A 214 24.92 -12.74 0.58
N HIS A 215 23.60 -12.60 0.70
CA HIS A 215 22.66 -13.70 0.84
C HIS A 215 22.06 -14.18 -0.49
N GLY A 216 22.43 -13.60 -1.62
CA GLY A 216 22.03 -14.03 -2.97
C GLY A 216 20.56 -13.82 -3.30
N ILE A 217 19.92 -12.77 -2.72
CA ILE A 217 18.48 -12.49 -2.93
C ILE A 217 18.21 -11.16 -3.67
N SER A 218 19.24 -10.40 -4.04
CA SER A 218 19.09 -9.06 -4.64
C SER A 218 18.21 -9.04 -5.90
N ASP A 219 18.30 -10.08 -6.74
CA ASP A 219 17.58 -10.15 -8.01
C ASP A 219 16.26 -10.93 -7.91
N LEU A 220 15.95 -11.45 -6.73
CA LEU A 220 14.75 -12.26 -6.51
C LEU A 220 13.55 -11.44 -6.05
N ILE A 221 13.78 -10.33 -5.34
CA ILE A 221 12.73 -9.44 -4.84
C ILE A 221 12.55 -8.30 -5.83
N LEU A 222 11.34 -8.16 -6.33
CA LEU A 222 10.92 -7.10 -7.23
C LEU A 222 10.17 -6.00 -6.47
N GLY A 223 9.67 -4.98 -7.18
CA GLY A 223 8.88 -3.91 -6.58
C GLY A 223 7.49 -4.33 -6.10
N LEU A 224 6.63 -3.35 -5.88
CA LEU A 224 5.28 -3.55 -5.32
C LEU A 224 4.37 -4.36 -6.24
N ASP A 225 3.79 -5.44 -5.73
CA ASP A 225 2.73 -6.24 -6.36
C ASP A 225 1.34 -5.67 -6.03
N HIS A 226 1.09 -5.44 -4.75
CA HIS A 226 -0.17 -4.86 -4.25
C HIS A 226 -0.01 -4.19 -2.89
N MET A 227 -1.06 -3.47 -2.49
CA MET A 227 -1.14 -2.81 -1.20
C MET A 227 -2.54 -2.97 -0.62
N ALA A 228 -2.65 -3.31 0.66
CA ALA A 228 -3.93 -3.61 1.30
C ALA A 228 -4.22 -2.68 2.48
N THR A 229 -5.40 -2.08 2.43
CA THR A 229 -5.94 -1.22 3.49
C THR A 229 -7.00 -1.97 4.28
N ARG A 230 -6.96 -1.88 5.62
CA ARG A 230 -8.02 -2.36 6.50
C ARG A 230 -9.02 -1.25 6.78
N ILE A 231 -10.30 -1.58 6.58
CA ILE A 231 -11.43 -0.66 6.68
C ILE A 231 -12.60 -1.30 7.44
N LEU A 232 -13.56 -0.50 7.85
CA LEU A 232 -14.78 -0.99 8.51
C LEU A 232 -15.69 -1.74 7.54
N ALA A 233 -16.39 -2.75 8.04
CA ALA A 233 -17.29 -3.58 7.24
C ALA A 233 -18.39 -2.75 6.56
N GLY A 234 -18.95 -1.77 7.26
CA GLY A 234 -20.03 -0.93 6.73
C GLY A 234 -19.60 0.15 5.74
N GLU A 235 -18.28 0.30 5.49
CA GLU A 235 -17.72 1.35 4.64
C GLU A 235 -16.96 0.79 3.42
N ARG A 236 -16.90 -0.52 3.29
CA ARG A 236 -16.10 -1.22 2.28
C ARG A 236 -16.48 -0.82 0.86
N GLU A 237 -17.77 -0.84 0.56
CA GLU A 237 -18.29 -0.55 -0.76
C GLU A 237 -18.06 0.92 -1.14
N ASP A 238 -18.32 1.82 -0.21
CA ASP A 238 -18.12 3.26 -0.42
C ASP A 238 -16.64 3.60 -0.63
N ALA A 239 -15.74 2.99 0.16
CA ALA A 239 -14.30 3.14 -0.02
C ALA A 239 -13.82 2.74 -1.42
N ILE A 240 -14.32 1.62 -1.95
CA ILE A 240 -13.95 1.12 -3.27
C ILE A 240 -14.52 2.02 -4.36
N LEU A 241 -15.80 2.43 -4.27
CA LEU A 241 -16.42 3.30 -5.25
C LEU A 241 -15.80 4.69 -5.28
N GLU A 242 -15.45 5.25 -4.11
CA GLU A 242 -14.69 6.49 -3.99
C GLU A 242 -13.35 6.37 -4.73
N TYR A 243 -12.57 5.35 -4.41
CA TYR A 243 -11.26 5.13 -5.02
C TYR A 243 -11.35 5.01 -6.54
N LEU A 244 -12.28 4.18 -7.04
CA LEU A 244 -12.50 3.98 -8.48
C LEU A 244 -13.02 5.24 -9.22
N THR A 245 -13.54 6.24 -8.50
CA THR A 245 -13.90 7.54 -9.10
C THR A 245 -12.66 8.37 -9.44
N MET A 246 -11.58 8.20 -8.67
CA MET A 246 -10.39 9.05 -8.73
C MET A 246 -9.28 8.53 -9.62
N VAL A 247 -9.26 7.21 -9.92
CA VAL A 247 -8.15 6.56 -10.62
C VAL A 247 -8.64 5.58 -11.68
N PRO A 248 -7.86 5.30 -12.76
CA PRO A 248 -8.28 4.43 -13.86
C PRO A 248 -8.21 2.93 -13.49
N TYR A 249 -8.47 2.58 -12.22
CA TYR A 249 -8.55 1.20 -11.79
C TYR A 249 -9.93 0.62 -12.07
N TYR A 250 -10.03 -0.70 -12.10
CA TYR A 250 -11.31 -1.42 -12.17
C TYR A 250 -11.44 -2.41 -11.02
N PHE A 251 -12.65 -2.73 -10.64
CA PHE A 251 -12.93 -3.75 -9.63
C PHE A 251 -12.68 -5.13 -10.23
N TRP A 252 -11.54 -5.74 -9.87
CA TRP A 252 -11.17 -7.06 -10.38
C TRP A 252 -12.04 -8.16 -9.78
N GLY A 253 -12.33 -8.11 -8.49
CA GLY A 253 -13.14 -9.12 -7.81
C GLY A 253 -12.94 -9.17 -6.30
N ALA A 254 -13.50 -10.19 -5.65
CA ALA A 254 -13.46 -10.35 -4.21
C ALA A 254 -13.38 -11.82 -3.77
N TYR A 255 -12.79 -12.01 -2.58
CA TYR A 255 -12.79 -13.26 -1.85
C TYR A 255 -13.42 -13.07 -0.47
N ASN A 256 -14.43 -13.90 -0.15
CA ASN A 256 -15.05 -13.93 1.18
C ASN A 256 -14.67 -15.24 1.88
N ILE A 257 -14.12 -15.10 3.08
CA ILE A 257 -13.81 -16.22 3.97
C ILE A 257 -14.82 -16.15 5.12
N ASN A 258 -15.92 -16.89 4.99
CA ASN A 258 -17.06 -16.78 5.89
C ASN A 258 -16.69 -17.15 7.34
N GLU A 259 -15.92 -18.21 7.52
CA GLU A 259 -15.46 -18.72 8.81
C GLU A 259 -14.53 -17.73 9.54
N MET A 260 -13.87 -16.85 8.81
CA MET A 260 -13.02 -15.78 9.34
C MET A 260 -13.73 -14.42 9.34
N ASN A 261 -14.99 -14.37 8.91
CA ASN A 261 -15.71 -13.12 8.74
C ASN A 261 -14.90 -12.07 7.95
N SER A 262 -14.19 -12.50 6.92
CA SER A 262 -13.26 -11.66 6.19
C SER A 262 -13.67 -11.51 4.72
N SER A 263 -13.51 -10.31 4.20
CA SER A 263 -13.70 -9.96 2.79
C SER A 263 -12.47 -9.24 2.26
N THR A 264 -11.89 -9.78 1.21
CA THR A 264 -10.75 -9.20 0.50
C THR A 264 -11.20 -8.78 -0.89
N ASN A 265 -11.16 -7.49 -1.18
CA ASN A 265 -11.64 -6.90 -2.42
C ASN A 265 -10.47 -6.29 -3.18
N VAL A 266 -10.36 -6.59 -4.46
CA VAL A 266 -9.21 -6.26 -5.29
C VAL A 266 -9.63 -5.31 -6.40
N THR A 267 -8.91 -4.20 -6.53
CA THR A 267 -8.94 -3.32 -7.69
C THR A 267 -7.61 -3.37 -8.42
N ARG A 268 -7.64 -3.38 -9.73
CA ARG A 268 -6.44 -3.44 -10.59
C ARG A 268 -6.42 -2.29 -11.57
N HIS A 269 -5.22 -1.85 -11.91
CA HIS A 269 -5.01 -0.99 -13.05
C HIS A 269 -5.16 -1.83 -14.34
N PRO A 270 -5.89 -1.36 -15.37
CA PRO A 270 -5.81 -1.98 -16.69
C PRO A 270 -4.38 -1.76 -17.20
N ASP A 271 -3.62 -2.82 -17.44
CA ASP A 271 -2.27 -2.73 -17.95
C ASP A 271 -2.30 -2.03 -19.33
N ILE A 272 -2.11 -0.72 -19.32
CA ILE A 272 -2.14 0.13 -20.52
C ILE A 272 -0.73 0.30 -21.09
N ASP A 273 0.28 0.16 -20.23
CA ASP A 273 1.68 0.33 -20.57
C ASP A 273 2.47 -0.89 -20.07
N ASP A 274 3.01 -1.67 -20.98
CA ASP A 274 3.79 -2.88 -20.68
C ASP A 274 5.08 -2.53 -19.89
N ASP A 275 5.57 -1.29 -20.02
CA ASP A 275 6.79 -0.82 -19.36
C ASP A 275 6.56 -0.31 -17.94
N LYS A 276 5.31 -0.22 -17.46
CA LYS A 276 4.96 0.30 -16.13
C LYS A 276 3.97 -0.62 -15.43
N LYS A 277 4.26 -0.95 -14.17
CA LYS A 277 3.42 -1.78 -13.33
C LYS A 277 2.78 -0.94 -12.24
N SER A 278 1.46 -0.93 -12.21
CA SER A 278 0.71 -0.32 -11.11
C SER A 278 0.28 -1.41 -10.13
N PRO A 279 0.75 -1.35 -8.87
CA PRO A 279 0.35 -2.30 -7.84
C PRO A 279 -1.17 -2.33 -7.68
N ALA A 280 -1.74 -3.50 -7.49
CA ALA A 280 -3.16 -3.58 -7.18
C ALA A 280 -3.47 -2.93 -5.83
N ARG A 281 -4.67 -2.35 -5.70
CA ARG A 281 -5.19 -1.86 -4.42
C ARG A 281 -6.21 -2.85 -3.87
N VAL A 282 -5.96 -3.26 -2.64
CA VAL A 282 -6.76 -4.26 -1.93
C VAL A 282 -7.43 -3.61 -0.73
N PHE A 283 -8.72 -3.88 -0.56
CA PHE A 283 -9.53 -3.39 0.54
C PHE A 283 -10.03 -4.58 1.34
N THR A 284 -9.63 -4.66 2.61
CA THR A 284 -10.01 -5.74 3.50
C THR A 284 -10.95 -5.24 4.59
N ALA A 285 -12.04 -5.96 4.79
CA ALA A 285 -13.03 -5.66 5.81
C ALA A 285 -13.59 -6.95 6.41
N ASN A 286 -14.30 -6.87 7.54
CA ASN A 286 -15.16 -7.97 7.93
C ASN A 286 -16.41 -8.01 7.04
N ASN A 287 -17.00 -9.19 6.84
CA ASN A 287 -18.27 -9.33 6.11
C ASN A 287 -19.44 -8.78 6.94
N THR A 288 -19.38 -8.99 8.25
CA THR A 288 -20.42 -8.58 9.19
C THR A 288 -19.82 -7.58 10.17
N PRO A 289 -20.41 -6.40 10.35
CA PRO A 289 -19.94 -5.42 11.31
C PRO A 289 -20.14 -5.90 12.77
N SER A 290 -19.34 -5.38 13.68
CA SER A 290 -19.28 -5.80 15.08
C SER A 290 -20.62 -5.71 15.82
N ILE A 291 -21.46 -4.73 15.48
CA ILE A 291 -22.78 -4.56 16.10
C ILE A 291 -23.74 -5.75 15.83
N VAL A 292 -23.53 -6.45 14.72
CA VAL A 292 -24.32 -7.65 14.37
C VAL A 292 -23.67 -8.91 14.90
N ASN A 293 -22.33 -8.92 14.97
CA ASN A 293 -21.55 -10.08 15.37
C ASN A 293 -21.83 -10.59 16.80
N SER A 294 -22.31 -9.73 17.69
CA SER A 294 -22.70 -10.13 19.05
C SER A 294 -23.72 -11.26 19.10
N PHE A 295 -24.41 -11.54 18.01
CA PHE A 295 -25.38 -12.64 17.89
C PHE A 295 -24.76 -13.91 17.30
N GLU A 296 -23.72 -13.81 16.51
CA GLU A 296 -23.16 -14.93 15.75
C GLU A 296 -21.79 -15.39 16.26
N ASN A 297 -21.15 -14.58 17.10
CA ASN A 297 -19.84 -14.85 17.70
C ASN A 297 -18.76 -15.19 16.64
N LEU A 298 -18.76 -14.46 15.53
CA LEU A 298 -17.78 -14.60 14.46
C LEU A 298 -16.45 -13.91 14.81
N PRO A 299 -15.31 -14.35 14.28
CA PRO A 299 -14.05 -13.61 14.36
C PRO A 299 -14.17 -12.21 13.75
N MET A 300 -13.42 -11.24 14.29
CA MET A 300 -13.45 -9.84 13.85
C MET A 300 -12.04 -9.30 13.50
N PRO A 301 -11.20 -10.03 12.73
CA PRO A 301 -9.78 -9.72 12.61
C PRO A 301 -9.50 -8.33 12.01
N THR A 302 -10.35 -7.85 11.12
CA THR A 302 -10.17 -6.53 10.50
C THR A 302 -10.73 -5.41 11.37
N GLU A 303 -11.93 -5.56 11.93
CA GLU A 303 -12.49 -4.54 12.83
C GLU A 303 -11.72 -4.42 14.15
N ASP A 304 -11.20 -5.53 14.68
CA ASP A 304 -10.33 -5.48 15.86
C ASP A 304 -9.07 -4.67 15.56
N PHE A 305 -8.45 -4.87 14.39
CA PHE A 305 -7.33 -4.03 13.96
C PHE A 305 -7.77 -2.56 13.83
N VAL A 306 -8.84 -2.26 13.11
CA VAL A 306 -9.33 -0.89 12.89
C VAL A 306 -9.67 -0.21 14.21
N ARG A 307 -10.28 -0.92 15.14
CA ARG A 307 -10.61 -0.41 16.48
C ARG A 307 -9.37 0.02 17.27
N ASN A 308 -8.28 -0.73 17.12
CA ASN A 308 -7.04 -0.51 17.86
C ASN A 308 -6.06 0.43 17.18
N PHE A 309 -6.07 0.51 15.85
CA PHE A 309 -5.09 1.27 15.05
C PHE A 309 -5.70 2.28 14.08
N GLY A 310 -7.01 2.27 13.89
CA GLY A 310 -7.72 3.04 12.87
C GLY A 310 -7.69 2.39 11.48
N GLN A 311 -8.53 2.91 10.60
CA GLN A 311 -8.47 2.58 9.18
C GLN A 311 -7.11 3.03 8.63
N ARG A 312 -6.41 2.13 7.97
CA ARG A 312 -5.08 2.42 7.45
C ARG A 312 -4.55 1.34 6.53
N MET A 313 -3.50 1.69 5.78
CA MET A 313 -2.68 0.70 5.09
C MET A 313 -2.14 -0.32 6.10
N HIS A 314 -2.32 -1.59 5.80
CA HIS A 314 -1.89 -2.71 6.65
C HIS A 314 -0.60 -3.33 6.14
N HIS A 315 -0.52 -3.62 4.84
CA HIS A 315 0.66 -4.21 4.24
C HIS A 315 0.93 -3.72 2.81
N MET A 316 2.18 -3.86 2.43
CA MET A 316 2.67 -3.67 1.08
C MET A 316 3.35 -4.98 0.64
N ALA A 317 2.91 -5.55 -0.49
CA ALA A 317 3.44 -6.79 -1.00
C ALA A 317 4.54 -6.52 -2.03
N MET A 318 5.66 -7.22 -1.87
CA MET A 318 6.76 -7.26 -2.82
C MET A 318 6.62 -8.50 -3.70
N ALA A 319 6.65 -8.33 -5.00
CA ALA A 319 6.72 -9.43 -5.94
C ALA A 319 8.06 -10.17 -5.79
N VAL A 320 8.01 -11.49 -5.80
CA VAL A 320 9.19 -12.36 -5.92
C VAL A 320 9.17 -13.02 -7.29
N THR A 321 10.32 -13.12 -7.94
CA THR A 321 10.45 -13.76 -9.26
C THR A 321 10.00 -15.23 -9.20
N ASP A 322 9.26 -15.71 -10.21
CA ASP A 322 8.93 -17.12 -10.32
C ASP A 322 10.19 -17.95 -10.66
N GLY A 323 10.44 -19.00 -9.89
CA GLY A 323 11.60 -19.83 -10.12
C GLY A 323 12.01 -20.67 -8.91
N GLN A 324 13.25 -21.16 -8.96
CA GLN A 324 13.83 -21.96 -7.88
C GLN A 324 15.32 -21.66 -7.71
N VAL A 325 15.76 -21.58 -6.46
CA VAL A 325 17.17 -21.54 -6.08
C VAL A 325 17.47 -22.74 -5.18
N ALA A 326 18.48 -23.52 -5.53
CA ALA A 326 18.90 -24.72 -4.79
C ALA A 326 17.78 -25.76 -4.55
N GLY A 327 16.76 -25.79 -5.42
CA GLY A 327 15.62 -26.71 -5.31
C GLY A 327 14.46 -26.21 -4.46
N GLU A 328 14.56 -25.00 -3.92
CA GLU A 328 13.48 -24.30 -3.19
C GLU A 328 12.83 -23.25 -4.08
N LYS A 329 11.53 -23.01 -3.93
CA LYS A 329 10.85 -21.89 -4.59
C LYS A 329 11.49 -20.57 -4.14
N ASN A 330 11.53 -19.60 -5.05
CA ASN A 330 12.22 -18.34 -4.79
C ASN A 330 11.69 -17.63 -3.53
N VAL A 331 10.39 -17.65 -3.25
CA VAL A 331 9.85 -17.04 -2.04
C VAL A 331 10.31 -17.78 -0.77
N ASP A 332 10.38 -19.12 -0.78
CA ASP A 332 10.88 -19.89 0.36
C ASP A 332 12.35 -19.56 0.61
N TYR A 333 13.17 -19.53 -0.47
CA TYR A 333 14.56 -19.16 -0.38
C TYR A 333 14.78 -17.73 0.14
N VAL A 334 14.05 -16.75 -0.42
CA VAL A 334 14.11 -15.33 0.02
C VAL A 334 13.77 -15.21 1.51
N VAL A 335 12.68 -15.85 1.94
CA VAL A 335 12.23 -15.80 3.34
C VAL A 335 13.26 -16.41 4.27
N GLY A 336 13.82 -17.59 3.92
CA GLY A 336 14.88 -18.22 4.71
C GLY A 336 16.11 -17.31 4.86
N ARG A 337 16.53 -16.61 3.79
CA ARG A 337 17.65 -15.66 3.85
C ARG A 337 17.32 -14.42 4.69
N LEU A 338 16.10 -13.90 4.59
CA LEU A 338 15.65 -12.79 5.43
C LEU A 338 15.58 -13.16 6.92
N GLU A 339 15.15 -14.38 7.24
CA GLU A 339 15.21 -14.91 8.62
C GLU A 339 16.65 -15.01 9.14
N ASP A 340 17.58 -15.50 8.30
CA ASP A 340 19.02 -15.54 8.62
C ASP A 340 19.58 -14.13 8.92
N MET A 341 19.05 -13.08 8.29
CA MET A 341 19.39 -11.68 8.53
C MET A 341 18.61 -11.06 9.70
N GLY A 342 17.73 -11.81 10.36
CA GLY A 342 16.99 -11.38 11.54
C GLY A 342 15.63 -10.75 11.25
N THR A 343 15.10 -10.83 10.01
CA THR A 343 13.75 -10.38 9.70
C THR A 343 12.72 -11.35 10.30
N PRO A 344 11.82 -10.89 11.18
CA PRO A 344 10.83 -11.77 11.78
C PRO A 344 9.60 -11.93 10.86
N PHE A 345 9.06 -13.15 10.77
CA PHE A 345 7.83 -13.45 10.06
C PHE A 345 6.72 -13.91 11.00
N LEU A 346 5.45 -13.75 10.56
CA LEU A 346 4.28 -14.09 11.37
C LEU A 346 3.97 -15.58 11.36
N ALA A 347 4.28 -16.25 10.26
CA ALA A 347 3.97 -17.66 10.04
C ALA A 347 5.00 -18.26 9.08
N LYS A 348 4.73 -19.45 8.58
CA LYS A 348 5.45 -20.05 7.46
C LYS A 348 4.84 -19.58 6.14
N VAL A 349 5.62 -19.68 5.04
CA VAL A 349 5.12 -19.45 3.68
C VAL A 349 3.90 -20.33 3.43
N VAL A 350 2.83 -19.73 2.94
CA VAL A 350 1.58 -20.42 2.61
C VAL A 350 1.39 -20.51 1.10
N GLY A 351 0.62 -21.51 0.67
CA GLY A 351 0.38 -21.81 -0.74
C GLY A 351 1.33 -22.88 -1.30
N GLU A 352 0.98 -23.35 -2.46
CA GLU A 352 1.72 -24.41 -3.17
C GLU A 352 1.93 -23.99 -4.63
N CYS A 353 3.13 -24.26 -5.15
CA CYS A 353 3.54 -24.01 -6.51
C CYS A 353 4.21 -25.25 -7.06
N VAL A 354 3.42 -26.27 -7.39
CA VAL A 354 3.94 -27.53 -7.93
C VAL A 354 3.88 -27.48 -9.47
N ASP A 355 2.80 -27.93 -10.06
CA ASP A 355 2.69 -28.04 -11.53
C ASP A 355 1.65 -27.09 -12.12
N ASP A 356 0.64 -26.69 -11.34
CA ASP A 356 -0.44 -25.81 -11.77
C ASP A 356 -0.16 -24.35 -11.41
N PRO A 357 -0.67 -23.38 -12.19
CA PRO A 357 -0.60 -21.98 -11.83
C PRO A 357 -1.21 -21.72 -10.45
N ASN A 358 -0.41 -21.15 -9.54
CA ASN A 358 -0.80 -20.88 -8.16
C ASN A 358 0.12 -19.79 -7.57
N LEU A 359 0.02 -19.51 -6.28
CA LEU A 359 0.87 -18.54 -5.62
C LEU A 359 1.31 -19.02 -4.23
N LYS A 360 2.47 -18.51 -3.81
CA LYS A 360 2.97 -18.63 -2.44
C LYS A 360 3.22 -17.25 -1.87
N GLN A 361 2.91 -17.06 -0.58
CA GLN A 361 3.03 -15.77 0.06
C GLN A 361 3.24 -15.88 1.58
N ILE A 362 3.73 -14.78 2.18
CA ILE A 362 3.97 -14.70 3.62
C ILE A 362 3.99 -13.25 4.08
N PHE A 363 3.62 -13.01 5.33
CA PHE A 363 3.75 -11.74 6.02
C PHE A 363 4.97 -11.69 6.95
N SER A 364 5.78 -10.65 6.85
CA SER A 364 6.70 -10.28 7.94
C SER A 364 5.92 -9.83 9.17
N LYS A 365 6.57 -9.73 10.33
CA LYS A 365 6.04 -8.88 11.40
C LYS A 365 6.04 -7.42 10.96
N SER A 366 5.13 -6.61 11.52
CA SER A 366 5.06 -5.19 11.18
C SER A 366 6.36 -4.47 11.51
N SER A 367 6.74 -3.53 10.64
CA SER A 367 7.86 -2.62 10.88
C SER A 367 7.65 -1.85 12.19
N ARG A 368 8.70 -1.73 12.97
CA ARG A 368 8.66 -0.88 14.18
C ARG A 368 8.71 0.61 13.86
N TYR A 369 9.04 1.00 12.62
CA TYR A 369 9.15 2.39 12.19
C TYR A 369 7.91 2.88 11.45
N SER A 370 7.33 2.05 10.58
CA SER A 370 6.17 2.43 9.76
C SER A 370 4.86 1.77 10.16
N LEU A 371 4.91 0.73 11.00
CA LEU A 371 3.81 -0.17 11.34
C LEU A 371 3.24 -0.96 10.15
N LEU A 372 3.88 -0.88 8.98
CA LEU A 372 3.48 -1.65 7.81
C LEU A 372 4.05 -3.07 7.87
N ILE A 373 3.27 -4.03 7.45
CA ILE A 373 3.73 -5.38 7.17
C ILE A 373 4.30 -5.38 5.75
N THR A 374 5.42 -6.08 5.55
CA THR A 374 5.90 -6.43 4.22
C THR A 374 5.42 -7.84 3.89
N GLU A 375 4.72 -7.98 2.77
CA GLU A 375 4.37 -9.28 2.23
C GLU A 375 5.35 -9.67 1.12
N TYR A 376 5.64 -10.96 0.98
CA TYR A 376 6.35 -11.51 -0.18
C TYR A 376 5.43 -12.45 -0.91
N ILE A 377 5.30 -12.26 -2.22
CA ILE A 377 4.40 -13.05 -3.06
C ILE A 377 5.11 -13.55 -4.32
N GLU A 378 5.11 -14.85 -4.53
CA GLU A 378 5.55 -15.49 -5.76
C GLU A 378 4.34 -16.07 -6.51
N ARG A 379 4.11 -15.56 -7.74
CA ARG A 379 3.06 -16.03 -8.64
C ARG A 379 3.64 -17.04 -9.60
N CYS A 380 3.37 -18.32 -9.36
CA CYS A 380 3.98 -19.41 -10.07
C CYS A 380 3.26 -19.73 -11.38
N HIS A 381 4.02 -20.04 -12.43
CA HIS A 381 3.49 -20.48 -13.72
C HIS A 381 2.50 -19.48 -14.35
N ASN A 382 2.80 -18.17 -14.23
CA ASN A 382 1.94 -17.08 -14.72
C ASN A 382 0.52 -17.11 -14.10
N TYR A 383 0.42 -17.34 -12.80
CA TYR A 383 -0.86 -17.32 -12.10
C TYR A 383 -1.57 -16.00 -12.27
N GLU A 384 -2.71 -15.99 -12.97
CA GLU A 384 -3.52 -14.80 -13.25
C GLU A 384 -4.57 -14.51 -12.17
N GLY A 385 -4.91 -15.49 -11.33
CA GLY A 385 -5.74 -15.29 -10.15
C GLY A 385 -5.03 -14.39 -9.16
N PHE A 386 -5.76 -13.58 -8.40
CA PHE A 386 -5.11 -12.62 -7.52
C PHE A 386 -4.66 -13.27 -6.21
N PHE A 387 -5.58 -14.02 -5.56
CA PHE A 387 -5.33 -14.80 -4.34
C PHE A 387 -5.98 -16.19 -4.45
N THR A 388 -5.71 -17.05 -3.46
CA THR A 388 -6.52 -18.24 -3.18
C THR A 388 -7.22 -18.07 -1.84
N ARG A 389 -8.38 -18.73 -1.64
CA ARG A 389 -9.13 -18.68 -0.38
C ARG A 389 -8.29 -19.17 0.80
N ASP A 390 -7.56 -20.24 0.61
CA ASP A 390 -6.74 -20.87 1.66
C ASP A 390 -5.60 -19.95 2.09
N ASN A 391 -4.96 -19.27 1.14
CA ASN A 391 -3.91 -18.31 1.46
C ASN A 391 -4.47 -17.09 2.19
N VAL A 392 -5.60 -16.52 1.74
CA VAL A 392 -6.26 -15.40 2.43
C VAL A 392 -6.64 -15.78 3.86
N ALA A 393 -7.20 -16.97 4.07
CA ALA A 393 -7.55 -17.47 5.40
C ALA A 393 -6.32 -17.61 6.30
N ALA A 394 -5.26 -18.24 5.80
CA ALA A 394 -4.02 -18.46 6.55
C ALA A 394 -3.33 -17.14 6.93
N LEU A 395 -3.24 -16.18 6.00
CA LEU A 395 -2.62 -14.87 6.28
C LEU A 395 -3.49 -14.00 7.19
N THR A 396 -4.81 -14.09 7.08
CA THR A 396 -5.72 -13.39 8.01
C THR A 396 -5.52 -13.89 9.44
N ALA A 397 -5.40 -15.22 9.62
CA ALA A 397 -5.10 -15.82 10.91
C ALA A 397 -3.71 -15.43 11.44
N ALA A 398 -2.69 -15.45 10.56
CA ALA A 398 -1.33 -15.06 10.92
C ALA A 398 -1.23 -13.59 11.36
N ALA A 399 -1.88 -12.68 10.64
CA ALA A 399 -1.91 -11.27 10.99
C ALA A 399 -2.60 -11.01 12.33
N GLY A 400 -3.61 -11.81 12.69
CA GLY A 400 -4.26 -11.78 14.00
C GLY A 400 -3.35 -12.21 15.16
N ALA A 401 -2.27 -12.92 14.87
CA ALA A 401 -1.30 -13.39 15.87
C ALA A 401 -0.09 -12.45 16.05
N ASP A 402 -0.02 -11.31 15.34
CA ASP A 402 1.08 -10.35 15.51
C ASP A 402 0.98 -9.67 16.88
N GLU A 403 1.95 -9.95 17.76
CA GLU A 403 2.06 -9.36 19.09
C GLU A 403 2.11 -7.82 19.10
N ARG A 404 2.54 -7.20 17.99
CA ARG A 404 2.57 -5.74 17.84
C ARG A 404 1.20 -5.15 17.57
N TYR A 405 0.29 -5.97 17.04
CA TYR A 405 -1.11 -5.71 16.90
C TYR A 405 -1.88 -6.50 17.98
N GLU A 406 -1.48 -6.34 19.25
CA GLU A 406 -2.21 -6.96 20.34
C GLU A 406 -3.70 -6.64 20.18
N HIS A 407 -4.47 -7.65 19.86
CA HIS A 407 -5.92 -7.57 19.84
C HIS A 407 -6.40 -7.59 21.27
N GLY A 408 -6.01 -6.56 22.04
CA GLY A 408 -6.47 -6.39 23.40
C GLY A 408 -7.97 -6.15 23.38
N HIS A 409 -8.67 -6.82 24.24
CA HIS A 409 -10.02 -6.41 24.59
C HIS A 409 -9.93 -4.99 25.17
N VAL A 410 -10.47 -4.01 24.44
CA VAL A 410 -10.39 -2.59 24.80
C VAL A 410 -11.09 -2.30 26.14
N PHE A 411 -11.79 -3.28 26.69
CA PHE A 411 -12.67 -3.18 27.86
C PHE A 411 -12.49 -4.29 28.89
N ASP A 412 -11.40 -5.03 28.89
CA ASP A 412 -11.07 -5.96 29.98
C ASP A 412 -10.40 -5.24 31.13
#